data_8d7f9a6fcfab10dc6c6967672999e2df
#
_entry.id   8d7f9a6fcfab10dc6c6967672999e2df
#
_cell.length_a   1.000
_cell.length_b   1.000
_cell.length_c   1.000
_cell.angle_alpha   90.00
_cell.angle_beta   90.00
_cell.angle_gamma   90.00
#
_symmetry.space_group_name_H-M   'P 1'
#
loop_
_entity.id
_entity.type
_entity.pdbx_description
1 polymer ?
#
loop_
_entity_poly.entity_id
_entity_poly.type
_entity_poly.pdbx_seq_one_letter_code
_entity_poly.pdbx_strand_id
1 'polypeptide(L)'
;RYRSMRWWSAANLVSNVGTWMQLTVQNLLVLQITGSAATTGLSLAVQAAPGLLLSLVGGSLVDSWPRKLTASVSQAALGVVAFATAAFVALGMLNVPLLMVLAAVTGSIATVDNPACSLLGNDLVKRKDVPSAIALGSVVHSAGRLIGTAAAGAAVAWFGMASAYLVNGLSFLAVAAVIPFLKLAPKEDREPQEAAGPAPAAPAPAAAGRAARRPGGTREGLVYFLRNPRLVALATITGISAIFGRNYQLTLAVLVTGPLAAGAGSFSSVSTVLAVGGMIGAVLAGCLRKPSVKHVAVLAAAGALLQAVAGLSPSLLILMLLVAPMAVVESVSDTAGTTVLQTEPPSHMRGRVLGVWRSASTGWGLVGPPLLGALMEFAGARGGLIVGGLAIVAVTGAAQLLQQRSPLARLRPRREPAPAATAAPEPEPATA
;
A
#
# COMPACT_ATOMS: atom_id res chain seq x y z
N ARG A 1 22.87 -4.21 15.21
CA ARG A 1 23.34 -5.56 15.65
C ARG A 1 23.68 -6.45 14.46
N TYR A 2 22.83 -6.54 13.43
CA TYR A 2 22.98 -7.44 12.27
C TYR A 2 23.65 -6.73 11.10
N ARG A 3 24.89 -7.12 10.74
CA ARG A 3 25.62 -6.53 9.60
C ARG A 3 24.88 -6.75 8.27
N SER A 4 24.36 -7.96 8.05
CA SER A 4 23.56 -8.28 6.84
C SER A 4 22.29 -7.42 6.74
N MET A 5 21.59 -7.15 7.86
CA MET A 5 20.39 -6.31 7.86
C MET A 5 20.73 -4.84 7.52
N ARG A 6 21.89 -4.33 7.94
CA ARG A 6 22.34 -2.97 7.58
C ARG A 6 22.60 -2.85 6.08
N TRP A 7 23.34 -3.80 5.50
CA TRP A 7 23.58 -3.85 4.05
C TRP A 7 22.28 -4.01 3.26
N TRP A 8 21.42 -4.89 3.71
CA TRP A 8 20.08 -5.07 3.12
C TRP A 8 19.25 -3.79 3.15
N SER A 9 19.17 -3.13 4.31
CA SER A 9 18.40 -1.89 4.46
C SER A 9 18.96 -0.76 3.58
N ALA A 10 20.27 -0.63 3.48
CA ALA A 10 20.90 0.37 2.61
C ALA A 10 20.63 0.08 1.12
N ALA A 11 20.82 -1.17 0.68
CA ALA A 11 20.53 -1.58 -0.70
C ALA A 11 19.04 -1.40 -1.03
N ASN A 12 18.16 -1.80 -0.11
CA ASN A 12 16.71 -1.67 -0.28
C ASN A 12 16.25 -0.19 -0.28
N LEU A 13 16.92 0.70 0.48
CA LEU A 13 16.65 2.13 0.40
C LEU A 13 16.96 2.67 -1.00
N VAL A 14 18.14 2.35 -1.55
CA VAL A 14 18.54 2.79 -2.89
C VAL A 14 17.55 2.26 -3.94
N SER A 15 17.15 0.99 -3.83
CA SER A 15 16.14 0.40 -4.74
C SER A 15 14.78 1.06 -4.61
N ASN A 16 14.32 1.37 -3.39
CA ASN A 16 13.06 2.09 -3.19
C ASN A 16 13.11 3.51 -3.76
N VAL A 17 14.22 4.23 -3.59
CA VAL A 17 14.41 5.55 -4.22
C VAL A 17 14.27 5.44 -5.74
N GLY A 18 14.99 4.51 -6.37
CA GLY A 18 14.90 4.27 -7.82
C GLY A 18 13.49 3.90 -8.27
N THR A 19 12.82 3.00 -7.56
CA THR A 19 11.46 2.53 -7.87
C THR A 19 10.45 3.68 -7.82
N TRP A 20 10.48 4.51 -6.77
CA TRP A 20 9.56 5.65 -6.65
C TRP A 20 9.86 6.77 -7.65
N MET A 21 11.16 6.96 -7.97
CA MET A 21 11.56 7.87 -9.04
C MET A 21 11.02 7.40 -10.40
N GLN A 22 11.22 6.12 -10.73
CA GLN A 22 10.68 5.53 -11.96
C GLN A 22 9.15 5.62 -12.02
N LEU A 23 8.44 5.26 -10.94
CA LEU A 23 6.97 5.31 -10.90
C LEU A 23 6.44 6.71 -11.15
N THR A 24 7.09 7.73 -10.57
CA THR A 24 6.74 9.14 -10.79
C THR A 24 6.92 9.53 -12.26
N VAL A 25 8.05 9.15 -12.86
CA VAL A 25 8.35 9.45 -14.27
C VAL A 25 7.50 8.62 -15.23
N GLN A 26 7.16 7.37 -14.90
CA GLN A 26 6.31 6.50 -15.73
C GLN A 26 4.95 7.16 -16.00
N ASN A 27 4.29 7.73 -15.00
CA ASN A 27 3.01 8.40 -15.19
C ASN A 27 3.12 9.61 -16.11
N LEU A 28 4.18 10.41 -15.95
CA LEU A 28 4.45 11.55 -16.84
C LEU A 28 4.75 11.10 -18.27
N LEU A 29 5.54 10.04 -18.42
CA LEU A 29 5.94 9.50 -19.71
C LEU A 29 4.73 8.96 -20.49
N VAL A 30 3.86 8.17 -19.84
CA VAL A 30 2.63 7.68 -20.47
C VAL A 30 1.74 8.84 -20.90
N LEU A 31 1.55 9.81 -20.02
CA LEU A 31 0.73 10.99 -20.30
C LEU A 31 1.31 11.83 -21.43
N GLN A 32 2.63 11.98 -21.50
CA GLN A 32 3.31 12.71 -22.58
C GLN A 32 3.18 12.02 -23.95
N ILE A 33 3.28 10.69 -23.98
CA ILE A 33 3.19 9.92 -25.23
C ILE A 33 1.75 9.83 -25.73
N THR A 34 0.77 9.71 -24.81
CA THR A 34 -0.62 9.40 -25.17
C THR A 34 -1.56 10.60 -25.10
N GLY A 35 -1.22 11.62 -24.32
CA GLY A 35 -2.15 12.71 -23.98
C GLY A 35 -3.39 12.25 -23.17
N SER A 36 -3.46 10.97 -22.76
CA SER A 36 -4.64 10.33 -22.20
C SER A 36 -4.43 9.91 -20.75
N ALA A 37 -5.28 10.43 -19.86
CA ALA A 37 -5.37 10.02 -18.47
C ALA A 37 -5.88 8.57 -18.33
N ALA A 38 -6.80 8.15 -19.21
CA ALA A 38 -7.32 6.78 -19.24
C ALA A 38 -6.21 5.77 -19.57
N THR A 39 -5.37 6.05 -20.56
CA THR A 39 -4.23 5.20 -20.92
C THR A 39 -3.21 5.15 -19.78
N THR A 40 -2.98 6.26 -19.08
CA THR A 40 -2.10 6.28 -17.91
C THR A 40 -2.66 5.40 -16.79
N GLY A 41 -3.94 5.52 -16.49
CA GLY A 41 -4.62 4.64 -15.53
C GLY A 41 -4.59 3.16 -15.95
N LEU A 42 -4.78 2.88 -17.24
CA LEU A 42 -4.70 1.53 -17.79
C LEU A 42 -3.29 0.92 -17.63
N SER A 43 -2.24 1.70 -17.82
CA SER A 43 -0.85 1.21 -17.64
C SER A 43 -0.58 0.76 -16.21
N LEU A 44 -1.11 1.46 -15.22
CA LEU A 44 -1.04 1.07 -13.81
C LEU A 44 -1.81 -0.22 -13.54
N ALA A 45 -3.00 -0.37 -14.13
CA ALA A 45 -3.79 -1.59 -14.00
C ALA A 45 -3.10 -2.79 -14.68
N VAL A 46 -2.54 -2.62 -15.87
CA VAL A 46 -1.78 -3.65 -16.57
C VAL A 46 -0.57 -4.10 -15.74
N GLN A 47 0.11 -3.17 -15.10
CA GLN A 47 1.22 -3.48 -14.20
C GLN A 47 0.76 -4.24 -12.93
N ALA A 48 -0.42 -3.93 -12.40
CA ALA A 48 -0.97 -4.58 -11.20
C ALA A 48 -1.66 -5.93 -11.48
N ALA A 49 -2.17 -6.14 -12.70
CA ALA A 49 -2.95 -7.31 -13.09
C ALA A 49 -2.25 -8.67 -12.86
N PRO A 50 -0.97 -8.86 -13.19
CA PRO A 50 -0.27 -10.11 -12.92
C PRO A 50 -0.28 -10.49 -11.43
N GLY A 51 -0.17 -9.50 -10.54
CA GLY A 51 -0.24 -9.71 -9.09
C GLY A 51 -1.56 -10.32 -8.64
N LEU A 52 -2.68 -9.88 -9.23
CA LEU A 52 -4.00 -10.46 -8.96
C LEU A 52 -4.09 -11.89 -9.49
N LEU A 53 -3.73 -12.12 -10.74
CA LEU A 53 -3.81 -13.43 -11.39
C LEU A 53 -2.94 -14.47 -10.68
N LEU A 54 -1.70 -14.13 -10.38
CA LEU A 54 -0.77 -15.05 -9.70
C LEU A 54 -1.15 -15.27 -8.23
N SER A 55 -1.75 -14.30 -7.55
CA SER A 55 -2.25 -14.50 -6.18
C SER A 55 -3.37 -15.52 -6.10
N LEU A 56 -4.18 -15.64 -7.16
CA LEU A 56 -5.27 -16.61 -7.27
C LEU A 56 -4.77 -18.03 -7.62
N VAL A 57 -3.72 -18.13 -8.45
CA VAL A 57 -3.29 -19.40 -9.05
C VAL A 57 -1.98 -19.94 -8.44
N GLY A 58 -1.07 -19.10 -8.03
CA GLY A 58 0.34 -19.44 -7.86
C GLY A 58 0.99 -19.23 -6.49
N GLY A 59 0.27 -18.77 -5.46
CA GLY A 59 0.89 -18.43 -4.17
C GLY A 59 1.73 -19.55 -3.53
N SER A 60 1.42 -20.81 -3.80
CA SER A 60 2.14 -21.95 -3.26
C SER A 60 3.41 -22.33 -4.03
N LEU A 61 3.49 -22.00 -5.30
CA LEU A 61 4.63 -22.34 -6.14
C LEU A 61 5.84 -21.47 -5.80
N VAL A 62 5.62 -20.18 -5.62
CA VAL A 62 6.67 -19.21 -5.27
C VAL A 62 7.23 -19.44 -3.86
N ASP A 63 6.39 -19.91 -2.93
CA ASP A 63 6.79 -20.19 -1.55
C ASP A 63 7.83 -21.33 -1.42
N SER A 64 7.94 -22.21 -2.44
CA SER A 64 8.89 -23.35 -2.46
C SER A 64 10.27 -22.97 -2.97
N TRP A 65 10.46 -21.80 -3.59
CA TRP A 65 11.72 -21.41 -4.22
C TRP A 65 12.73 -20.86 -3.18
N PRO A 66 14.05 -21.05 -3.42
CA PRO A 66 15.08 -20.48 -2.55
C PRO A 66 15.02 -18.96 -2.55
N ARG A 67 14.61 -18.35 -1.44
CA ARG A 67 14.31 -16.92 -1.31
C ARG A 67 15.43 -16.01 -1.80
N LYS A 68 16.71 -16.33 -1.49
CA LYS A 68 17.85 -15.53 -1.96
C LYS A 68 18.01 -15.56 -3.48
N LEU A 69 17.86 -16.75 -4.06
CA LEU A 69 17.97 -16.91 -5.52
C LEU A 69 16.81 -16.19 -6.21
N THR A 70 15.59 -16.40 -5.73
CA THR A 70 14.39 -15.74 -6.26
C THR A 70 14.52 -14.22 -6.22
N ALA A 71 14.89 -13.66 -5.07
CA ALA A 71 15.07 -12.22 -4.92
C ALA A 71 16.22 -11.69 -5.80
N SER A 72 17.34 -12.40 -5.91
CA SER A 72 18.46 -11.95 -6.75
C SER A 72 18.12 -11.97 -8.24
N VAL A 73 17.47 -13.05 -8.70
CA VAL A 73 17.07 -13.20 -10.12
C VAL A 73 15.96 -12.21 -10.49
N SER A 74 14.96 -12.03 -9.63
CA SER A 74 13.86 -11.08 -9.89
C SER A 74 14.37 -9.64 -9.91
N GLN A 75 15.27 -9.26 -9.01
CA GLN A 75 15.90 -7.93 -9.01
C GLN A 75 16.75 -7.72 -10.28
N ALA A 76 17.54 -8.72 -10.70
CA ALA A 76 18.29 -8.64 -11.94
C ALA A 76 17.37 -8.50 -13.17
N ALA A 77 16.28 -9.27 -13.22
CA ALA A 77 15.30 -9.18 -14.29
C ALA A 77 14.60 -7.82 -14.34
N LEU A 78 14.20 -7.25 -13.18
CA LEU A 78 13.67 -5.89 -13.09
C LEU A 78 14.69 -4.86 -13.58
N GLY A 79 15.97 -5.06 -13.27
CA GLY A 79 17.06 -4.21 -13.76
C GLY A 79 17.16 -4.24 -15.30
N VAL A 80 17.10 -5.42 -15.91
CA VAL A 80 17.12 -5.59 -17.38
C VAL A 80 15.93 -4.88 -18.02
N VAL A 81 14.72 -5.06 -17.47
CA VAL A 81 13.50 -4.39 -17.97
C VAL A 81 13.61 -2.87 -17.85
N ALA A 82 14.15 -2.37 -16.74
CA ALA A 82 14.36 -0.93 -16.54
C ALA A 82 15.36 -0.37 -17.57
N PHE A 83 16.48 -1.04 -17.83
CA PHE A 83 17.43 -0.63 -18.87
C PHE A 83 16.84 -0.69 -20.27
N ALA A 84 16.07 -1.75 -20.60
CA ALA A 84 15.38 -1.83 -21.88
C ALA A 84 14.41 -0.66 -22.05
N THR A 85 13.64 -0.34 -21.00
CA THR A 85 12.73 0.81 -21.02
C THR A 85 13.49 2.12 -21.20
N ALA A 86 14.61 2.31 -20.48
CA ALA A 86 15.46 3.49 -20.63
C ALA A 86 15.99 3.65 -22.07
N ALA A 87 16.42 2.54 -22.67
CA ALA A 87 16.91 2.53 -24.06
C ALA A 87 15.79 2.91 -25.05
N PHE A 88 14.60 2.32 -24.93
CA PHE A 88 13.47 2.67 -25.80
C PHE A 88 13.03 4.13 -25.64
N VAL A 89 13.07 4.67 -24.41
CA VAL A 89 12.80 6.10 -24.14
C VAL A 89 13.87 6.98 -24.81
N ALA A 90 15.15 6.67 -24.61
CA ALA A 90 16.27 7.46 -25.13
C ALA A 90 16.32 7.46 -26.66
N LEU A 91 15.97 6.34 -27.30
CA LEU A 91 15.92 6.18 -28.75
C LEU A 91 14.62 6.74 -29.39
N GLY A 92 13.67 7.21 -28.59
CA GLY A 92 12.37 7.67 -29.09
C GLY A 92 11.50 6.56 -29.72
N MET A 93 11.80 5.28 -29.42
CA MET A 93 11.13 4.10 -29.96
C MET A 93 9.97 3.61 -29.10
N LEU A 94 9.72 4.22 -27.94
CA LEU A 94 8.66 3.80 -27.03
C LEU A 94 7.28 4.18 -27.59
N ASN A 95 6.45 3.17 -27.77
CA ASN A 95 5.05 3.30 -28.16
C ASN A 95 4.13 2.68 -27.13
N VAL A 96 2.81 2.93 -27.24
CA VAL A 96 1.81 2.47 -26.25
C VAL A 96 1.81 0.94 -26.09
N PRO A 97 1.77 0.12 -27.16
CA PRO A 97 1.83 -1.33 -27.01
C PRO A 97 3.08 -1.81 -26.28
N LEU A 98 4.26 -1.31 -26.64
CA LEU A 98 5.52 -1.67 -26.00
C LEU A 98 5.53 -1.28 -24.52
N LEU A 99 5.03 -0.09 -24.20
CA LEU A 99 4.90 0.38 -22.83
C LEU A 99 3.99 -0.54 -22.01
N MET A 100 2.85 -0.98 -22.54
CA MET A 100 1.93 -1.92 -21.87
C MET A 100 2.60 -3.28 -21.65
N VAL A 101 3.37 -3.79 -22.63
CA VAL A 101 4.14 -5.03 -22.47
C VAL A 101 5.19 -4.88 -21.36
N LEU A 102 5.97 -3.79 -21.35
CA LEU A 102 6.98 -3.55 -20.32
C LEU A 102 6.34 -3.40 -18.94
N ALA A 103 5.18 -2.75 -18.83
CA ALA A 103 4.41 -2.64 -17.58
C ALA A 103 3.93 -4.01 -17.09
N ALA A 104 3.38 -4.85 -17.98
CA ALA A 104 2.95 -6.21 -17.66
C ALA A 104 4.12 -7.11 -17.20
N VAL A 105 5.26 -7.05 -17.89
CA VAL A 105 6.45 -7.79 -17.51
C VAL A 105 6.99 -7.34 -16.17
N THR A 106 7.10 -6.02 -15.95
CA THR A 106 7.51 -5.44 -14.65
C THR A 106 6.58 -5.91 -13.52
N GLY A 107 5.27 -5.84 -13.73
CA GLY A 107 4.28 -6.30 -12.77
C GLY A 107 4.37 -7.79 -12.46
N SER A 108 4.60 -8.61 -13.48
CA SER A 108 4.78 -10.07 -13.33
C SER A 108 6.00 -10.41 -12.47
N ILE A 109 7.13 -9.76 -12.73
CA ILE A 109 8.36 -9.96 -11.95
C ILE A 109 8.17 -9.43 -10.53
N ALA A 110 7.58 -8.25 -10.36
CA ALA A 110 7.33 -7.62 -9.06
C ALA A 110 6.43 -8.48 -8.16
N THR A 111 5.52 -9.26 -8.72
CA THR A 111 4.65 -10.18 -7.98
C THR A 111 5.44 -11.28 -7.26
N VAL A 112 6.56 -11.71 -7.84
CA VAL A 112 7.47 -12.70 -7.26
C VAL A 112 8.51 -12.00 -6.36
N ASP A 113 9.01 -10.85 -6.79
CA ASP A 113 10.06 -10.08 -6.11
C ASP A 113 9.63 -9.57 -4.74
N ASN A 114 8.45 -8.92 -4.67
CA ASN A 114 7.97 -8.28 -3.44
C ASN A 114 7.89 -9.25 -2.23
N PRO A 115 7.25 -10.43 -2.32
CA PRO A 115 7.24 -11.38 -1.22
C PRO A 115 8.64 -11.97 -0.94
N ALA A 116 9.44 -12.25 -1.97
CA ALA A 116 10.78 -12.80 -1.79
C ALA A 116 11.69 -11.84 -1.02
N CYS A 117 11.72 -10.55 -1.40
CA CYS A 117 12.50 -9.51 -0.74
C CYS A 117 12.01 -9.24 0.69
N SER A 118 10.69 -9.19 0.90
CA SER A 118 10.10 -8.99 2.24
C SER A 118 10.47 -10.13 3.20
N LEU A 119 10.34 -11.37 2.75
CA LEU A 119 10.69 -12.55 3.55
C LEU A 119 12.20 -12.66 3.77
N LEU A 120 13.02 -12.34 2.76
CA LEU A 120 14.46 -12.31 2.90
C LEU A 120 14.90 -11.33 4.00
N GLY A 121 14.32 -10.13 4.06
CA GLY A 121 14.59 -9.17 5.13
C GLY A 121 14.33 -9.74 6.53
N ASN A 122 13.26 -10.51 6.69
CA ASN A 122 12.94 -11.17 7.97
C ASN A 122 13.91 -12.30 8.31
N ASP A 123 14.44 -12.99 7.29
CA ASP A 123 15.38 -14.10 7.47
C ASP A 123 16.81 -13.66 7.88
N LEU A 124 17.11 -12.35 7.80
CA LEU A 124 18.41 -11.79 8.19
C LEU A 124 18.55 -11.54 9.69
N VAL A 125 17.46 -11.65 10.46
CA VAL A 125 17.42 -11.37 11.89
C VAL A 125 16.85 -12.57 12.66
N LYS A 126 17.14 -12.63 13.97
CA LYS A 126 16.52 -13.60 14.84
C LYS A 126 15.02 -13.33 14.99
N ARG A 127 14.22 -14.37 15.23
CA ARG A 127 12.76 -14.31 15.34
C ARG A 127 12.24 -13.20 16.29
N LYS A 128 12.90 -13.00 17.41
CA LYS A 128 12.54 -11.95 18.38
C LYS A 128 12.69 -10.53 17.83
N ASP A 129 13.57 -10.34 16.84
CA ASP A 129 13.89 -9.04 16.25
C ASP A 129 13.14 -8.78 14.92
N VAL A 130 12.33 -9.76 14.43
CA VAL A 130 11.53 -9.63 13.19
C VAL A 130 10.59 -8.43 13.23
N PRO A 131 9.86 -8.11 14.34
CA PRO A 131 9.04 -6.90 14.38
C PRO A 131 9.84 -5.62 14.12
N SER A 132 11.07 -5.55 14.67
CA SER A 132 11.97 -4.40 14.45
C SER A 132 12.48 -4.35 13.01
N ALA A 133 12.73 -5.50 12.37
CA ALA A 133 13.11 -5.57 10.96
C ALA A 133 11.98 -5.08 10.03
N ILE A 134 10.73 -5.46 10.31
CA ILE A 134 9.55 -4.99 9.59
C ILE A 134 9.37 -3.47 9.76
N ALA A 135 9.51 -2.95 10.98
CA ALA A 135 9.45 -1.53 11.26
C ALA A 135 10.53 -0.75 10.49
N LEU A 136 11.77 -1.26 10.49
CA LEU A 136 12.88 -0.67 9.72
C LEU A 136 12.58 -0.70 8.21
N GLY A 137 12.04 -1.80 7.69
CA GLY A 137 11.60 -1.91 6.29
C GLY A 137 10.56 -0.86 5.91
N SER A 138 9.60 -0.58 6.80
CA SER A 138 8.59 0.46 6.59
C SER A 138 9.20 1.87 6.57
N VAL A 139 10.18 2.15 7.43
CA VAL A 139 10.94 3.42 7.42
C VAL A 139 11.74 3.57 6.12
N VAL A 140 12.45 2.51 5.71
CA VAL A 140 13.21 2.47 4.46
C VAL A 140 12.30 2.73 3.26
N HIS A 141 11.13 2.09 3.20
CA HIS A 141 10.15 2.30 2.13
C HIS A 141 9.64 3.73 2.10
N SER A 142 9.27 4.31 3.24
CA SER A 142 8.78 5.69 3.33
C SER A 142 9.84 6.72 2.97
N ALA A 143 11.08 6.52 3.45
CA ALA A 143 12.20 7.37 3.08
C ALA A 143 12.53 7.27 1.59
N GLY A 144 12.53 6.03 1.03
CA GLY A 144 12.71 5.80 -0.40
C GLY A 144 11.66 6.50 -1.25
N ARG A 145 10.39 6.45 -0.83
CA ARG A 145 9.30 7.17 -1.48
C ARG A 145 9.54 8.68 -1.50
N LEU A 146 9.86 9.26 -0.34
CA LEU A 146 10.10 10.70 -0.23
C LEU A 146 11.27 11.15 -1.10
N ILE A 147 12.41 10.51 -0.96
CA ILE A 147 13.63 10.85 -1.70
C ILE A 147 13.43 10.59 -3.20
N GLY A 148 12.84 9.46 -3.57
CA GLY A 148 12.63 9.07 -4.96
C GLY A 148 11.68 10.01 -5.71
N THR A 149 10.55 10.38 -5.10
CA THR A 149 9.63 11.34 -5.71
C THR A 149 10.25 12.73 -5.84
N ALA A 150 11.03 13.18 -4.85
CA ALA A 150 11.75 14.45 -4.92
C ALA A 150 12.84 14.44 -6.01
N ALA A 151 13.63 13.36 -6.07
CA ALA A 151 14.70 13.20 -7.04
C ALA A 151 14.20 13.05 -8.49
N ALA A 152 12.99 12.54 -8.70
CA ALA A 152 12.41 12.33 -10.01
C ALA A 152 12.38 13.62 -10.86
N GLY A 153 11.95 14.74 -10.27
CA GLY A 153 11.90 16.02 -10.97
C GLY A 153 13.26 16.54 -11.38
N ALA A 154 14.25 16.46 -10.49
CA ALA A 154 15.61 16.86 -10.79
C ALA A 154 16.23 15.96 -11.87
N ALA A 155 16.06 14.65 -11.76
CA ALA A 155 16.57 13.69 -12.75
C ALA A 155 16.00 13.96 -14.16
N VAL A 156 14.68 14.19 -14.24
CA VAL A 156 14.04 14.52 -15.53
C VAL A 156 14.50 15.85 -16.08
N ALA A 157 14.62 16.88 -15.23
CA ALA A 157 15.01 18.23 -15.66
C ALA A 157 16.45 18.28 -16.21
N TRP A 158 17.37 17.51 -15.61
CA TRP A 158 18.79 17.56 -15.99
C TRP A 158 19.20 16.50 -17.00
N PHE A 159 18.59 15.32 -16.95
CA PHE A 159 19.03 14.12 -17.71
C PHE A 159 17.91 13.48 -18.54
N GLY A 160 16.71 14.07 -18.52
CA GLY A 160 15.57 13.53 -19.27
C GLY A 160 14.90 12.31 -18.60
N MET A 161 13.80 11.85 -19.17
CA MET A 161 12.97 10.78 -18.58
C MET A 161 13.65 9.42 -18.52
N ALA A 162 14.56 9.12 -19.45
CA ALA A 162 15.32 7.86 -19.47
C ALA A 162 16.17 7.68 -18.21
N SER A 163 16.63 8.78 -17.59
CA SER A 163 17.51 8.75 -16.42
C SER A 163 16.88 8.05 -15.22
N ALA A 164 15.58 8.21 -15.00
CA ALA A 164 14.88 7.56 -13.90
C ALA A 164 14.90 6.03 -14.03
N TYR A 165 14.73 5.52 -15.24
CA TYR A 165 14.81 4.09 -15.53
C TYR A 165 16.24 3.57 -15.44
N LEU A 166 17.24 4.34 -15.90
CA LEU A 166 18.65 3.99 -15.76
C LEU A 166 19.07 3.88 -14.31
N VAL A 167 18.74 4.89 -13.49
CA VAL A 167 19.06 4.89 -12.05
C VAL A 167 18.38 3.74 -11.33
N ASN A 168 17.11 3.47 -11.65
CA ASN A 168 16.40 2.33 -11.06
C ASN A 168 16.97 0.99 -11.53
N GLY A 169 17.32 0.85 -12.80
CA GLY A 169 18.01 -0.35 -13.33
C GLY A 169 19.32 -0.63 -12.58
N LEU A 170 20.14 0.40 -12.38
CA LEU A 170 21.38 0.30 -11.58
C LEU A 170 21.09 -0.09 -10.13
N SER A 171 20.05 0.48 -9.52
CA SER A 171 19.67 0.18 -8.14
C SER A 171 19.24 -1.29 -7.99
N PHE A 172 18.47 -1.83 -8.93
CA PHE A 172 18.06 -3.24 -8.95
C PHE A 172 19.27 -4.18 -9.09
N LEU A 173 20.21 -3.86 -9.99
CA LEU A 173 21.43 -4.65 -10.12
C LEU A 173 22.30 -4.59 -8.87
N ALA A 174 22.39 -3.43 -8.22
CA ALA A 174 23.11 -3.29 -6.96
C ALA A 174 22.50 -4.18 -5.87
N VAL A 175 21.18 -4.23 -5.75
CA VAL A 175 20.49 -5.13 -4.81
C VAL A 175 20.74 -6.58 -5.18
N ALA A 176 20.59 -6.96 -6.46
CA ALA A 176 20.86 -8.32 -6.94
C ALA A 176 22.28 -8.78 -6.59
N ALA A 177 23.27 -7.88 -6.73
CA ALA A 177 24.67 -8.15 -6.41
C ALA A 177 24.92 -8.26 -4.89
N VAL A 178 24.18 -7.54 -4.05
CA VAL A 178 24.35 -7.59 -2.58
C VAL A 178 23.73 -8.86 -1.97
N ILE A 179 22.61 -9.35 -2.50
CA ILE A 179 21.86 -10.48 -1.93
C ILE A 179 22.72 -11.74 -1.68
N PRO A 180 23.59 -12.21 -2.60
CA PRO A 180 24.42 -13.38 -2.38
C PRO A 180 25.32 -13.30 -1.14
N PHE A 181 25.80 -12.10 -0.81
CA PHE A 181 26.71 -11.85 0.33
C PHE A 181 26.00 -11.73 1.69
N LEU A 182 24.68 -11.65 1.69
CA LEU A 182 23.91 -11.56 2.93
C LEU A 182 23.98 -12.89 3.70
N LYS A 183 24.31 -12.84 4.97
CA LYS A 183 24.28 -14.00 5.87
C LYS A 183 22.89 -14.09 6.51
N LEU A 184 22.20 -15.20 6.29
CA LEU A 184 20.91 -15.49 6.93
C LEU A 184 21.14 -15.80 8.41
N ALA A 185 20.16 -15.51 9.26
CA ALA A 185 20.16 -15.97 10.63
C ALA A 185 20.16 -17.52 10.69
N PRO A 186 20.74 -18.15 11.73
CA PRO A 186 20.72 -19.61 11.88
C PRO A 186 19.33 -20.21 11.75
N LYS A 187 19.22 -21.43 11.21
CA LYS A 187 17.92 -22.06 10.93
C LYS A 187 17.12 -22.30 12.22
N GLU A 188 17.79 -22.64 13.31
CA GLU A 188 17.21 -22.81 14.64
C GLU A 188 16.56 -21.54 15.20
N ASP A 189 17.10 -20.39 14.86
CA ASP A 189 16.56 -19.06 15.24
C ASP A 189 15.39 -18.61 14.34
N ARG A 190 15.11 -19.31 13.23
CA ARG A 190 14.07 -18.96 12.23
C ARG A 190 12.84 -19.85 12.30
N GLU A 191 12.99 -21.15 12.61
CA GLU A 191 11.89 -22.10 12.68
C GLU A 191 11.11 -21.97 14.01
N PRO A 192 9.79 -22.26 14.03
CA PRO A 192 9.06 -22.37 15.27
C PRO A 192 9.62 -23.54 16.08
N GLN A 193 10.05 -23.29 17.30
CA GLN A 193 10.34 -24.35 18.25
C GLN A 193 9.01 -25.06 18.55
N GLU A 194 8.89 -26.31 18.09
CA GLU A 194 7.73 -27.19 18.33
C GLU A 194 7.71 -27.70 19.80
N ALA A 195 7.80 -26.85 20.78
CA ALA A 195 7.50 -27.17 22.15
C ALA A 195 7.70 -25.97 23.08
N ALA A 196 6.73 -25.09 23.14
CA ALA A 196 6.39 -24.35 24.36
C ALA A 196 5.01 -23.70 24.13
N GLY A 197 4.13 -23.87 25.09
CA GLY A 197 2.71 -23.56 25.06
C GLY A 197 2.31 -22.12 24.62
N PRO A 198 1.02 -21.83 24.48
CA PRO A 198 0.53 -20.71 23.71
C PRO A 198 0.77 -19.38 24.40
N ALA A 199 1.80 -18.65 23.94
CA ALA A 199 1.90 -17.22 24.16
C ALA A 199 1.17 -16.48 23.04
N PRO A 200 0.42 -15.40 23.29
CA PRO A 200 -0.33 -14.69 22.27
C PRO A 200 0.61 -13.90 21.35
N ALA A 201 0.98 -14.52 20.24
CA ALA A 201 1.78 -13.86 19.21
C ALA A 201 0.89 -13.04 18.28
N ALA A 202 1.27 -11.81 18.04
CA ALA A 202 0.73 -11.01 16.92
C ALA A 202 0.91 -11.81 15.61
N PRO A 203 -0.12 -11.94 14.76
CA PRO A 203 -0.08 -12.83 13.61
C PRO A 203 0.91 -12.33 12.55
N ALA A 204 1.97 -13.11 12.34
CA ALA A 204 2.87 -12.93 11.20
C ALA A 204 2.10 -13.16 9.87
N PRO A 205 2.43 -12.45 8.76
CA PRO A 205 1.73 -12.57 7.48
C PRO A 205 1.63 -14.00 6.92
N ALA A 206 2.56 -14.88 7.26
CA ALA A 206 2.57 -16.29 6.83
C ALA A 206 1.50 -17.17 7.50
N ALA A 207 1.05 -16.83 8.71
CA ALA A 207 -0.02 -17.58 9.38
C ALA A 207 -1.39 -17.35 8.75
N ALA A 208 -1.63 -16.19 8.15
CA ALA A 208 -2.85 -15.88 7.42
C ALA A 208 -3.04 -16.79 6.19
N GLY A 209 -1.97 -17.17 5.51
CA GLY A 209 -2.02 -18.07 4.35
C GLY A 209 -2.38 -19.52 4.69
N ARG A 210 -2.01 -20.02 5.87
CA ARG A 210 -2.33 -21.40 6.29
C ARG A 210 -3.76 -21.56 6.84
N ALA A 211 -4.27 -20.54 7.53
CA ALA A 211 -5.65 -20.55 8.01
C ALA A 211 -6.68 -20.48 6.87
N ALA A 212 -6.35 -19.82 5.76
CA ALA A 212 -7.20 -19.73 4.57
C ALA A 212 -7.25 -21.05 3.76
N ARG A 213 -6.34 -22.01 4.00
CA ARG A 213 -6.25 -23.28 3.24
C ARG A 213 -7.17 -24.40 3.73
N ARG A 214 -7.95 -24.22 4.79
CA ARG A 214 -8.99 -25.20 5.13
C ARG A 214 -10.16 -25.04 4.14
N PRO A 215 -10.64 -26.15 3.49
CA PRO A 215 -11.83 -26.11 2.66
C PRO A 215 -12.99 -25.49 3.45
N GLY A 216 -13.56 -24.36 2.94
CA GLY A 216 -14.60 -23.60 3.66
C GLY A 216 -14.13 -22.32 4.37
N GLY A 217 -12.85 -22.16 4.70
CA GLY A 217 -12.36 -21.01 5.48
C GLY A 217 -12.55 -19.64 4.81
N THR A 218 -12.36 -19.56 3.51
CA THR A 218 -12.54 -18.30 2.74
C THR A 218 -14.02 -17.92 2.63
N ARG A 219 -14.90 -18.90 2.38
CA ARG A 219 -16.35 -18.66 2.30
C ARG A 219 -16.90 -18.20 3.65
N GLU A 220 -16.46 -18.81 4.73
CA GLU A 220 -16.88 -18.44 6.09
C GLU A 220 -16.40 -17.02 6.44
N GLY A 221 -15.16 -16.67 6.08
CA GLY A 221 -14.63 -15.30 6.21
C GLY A 221 -15.43 -14.28 5.43
N LEU A 222 -15.81 -14.60 4.19
CA LEU A 222 -16.64 -13.75 3.33
C LEU A 222 -18.04 -13.56 3.92
N VAL A 223 -18.69 -14.64 4.35
CA VAL A 223 -20.01 -14.58 4.97
C VAL A 223 -19.99 -13.75 6.26
N TYR A 224 -19.00 -13.96 7.12
CA TYR A 224 -18.81 -13.14 8.30
C TYR A 224 -18.62 -11.66 7.96
N PHE A 225 -17.76 -11.36 6.97
CA PHE A 225 -17.49 -10.01 6.50
C PHE A 225 -18.76 -9.32 6.02
N LEU A 226 -19.53 -9.97 5.15
CA LEU A 226 -20.77 -9.42 4.58
C LEU A 226 -21.91 -9.29 5.62
N ARG A 227 -21.94 -10.13 6.64
CA ARG A 227 -22.91 -10.04 7.74
C ARG A 227 -22.57 -8.97 8.76
N ASN A 228 -21.35 -8.47 8.79
CA ASN A 228 -20.95 -7.41 9.72
C ASN A 228 -21.07 -6.03 9.06
N PRO A 229 -22.11 -5.23 9.39
CA PRO A 229 -22.36 -3.93 8.75
C PRO A 229 -21.22 -2.92 8.94
N ARG A 230 -20.43 -3.06 10.00
CA ARG A 230 -19.26 -2.19 10.23
C ARG A 230 -18.13 -2.50 9.27
N LEU A 231 -17.86 -3.79 9.01
CA LEU A 231 -16.83 -4.21 8.04
C LEU A 231 -17.25 -3.87 6.61
N VAL A 232 -18.54 -4.04 6.29
CA VAL A 232 -19.08 -3.64 4.98
C VAL A 232 -18.97 -2.13 4.79
N ALA A 233 -19.38 -1.32 5.78
CA ALA A 233 -19.23 0.13 5.71
C ALA A 233 -17.76 0.56 5.57
N LEU A 234 -16.85 -0.06 6.33
CA LEU A 234 -15.42 0.19 6.20
C LEU A 234 -14.91 -0.15 4.80
N ALA A 235 -15.33 -1.29 4.24
CA ALA A 235 -14.96 -1.70 2.89
C ALA A 235 -15.49 -0.73 1.82
N THR A 236 -16.74 -0.29 1.97
CA THR A 236 -17.36 0.68 1.05
C THR A 236 -16.62 2.02 1.08
N ILE A 237 -16.35 2.56 2.27
CA ILE A 237 -15.62 3.83 2.44
C ILE A 237 -14.20 3.72 1.87
N THR A 238 -13.48 2.66 2.22
CA THR A 238 -12.09 2.48 1.77
C THR A 238 -12.03 2.14 0.28
N GLY A 239 -12.99 1.37 -0.23
CA GLY A 239 -13.06 1.00 -1.65
C GLY A 239 -13.32 2.20 -2.54
N ILE A 240 -14.30 3.04 -2.23
CA ILE A 240 -14.57 4.25 -3.00
C ILE A 240 -13.39 5.23 -2.92
N SER A 241 -12.75 5.36 -1.75
CA SER A 241 -11.54 6.17 -1.59
C SER A 241 -10.35 5.59 -2.37
N ALA A 242 -10.22 4.27 -2.46
CA ALA A 242 -9.17 3.63 -3.25
C ALA A 242 -9.36 3.84 -4.76
N ILE A 243 -10.61 3.89 -5.23
CA ILE A 243 -10.93 4.12 -6.64
C ILE A 243 -10.71 5.58 -7.03
N PHE A 244 -11.29 6.53 -6.29
CA PHE A 244 -11.35 7.94 -6.69
C PHE A 244 -10.40 8.86 -5.91
N GLY A 245 -9.87 8.42 -4.77
CA GLY A 245 -9.03 9.23 -3.89
C GLY A 245 -7.55 8.91 -3.97
N ARG A 246 -7.15 7.65 -3.85
CA ARG A 246 -5.75 7.26 -3.59
C ARG A 246 -4.81 7.26 -4.79
N ASN A 247 -5.32 7.55 -5.99
CA ASN A 247 -4.53 7.53 -7.22
C ASN A 247 -3.88 8.89 -7.51
N TYR A 248 -3.31 9.54 -6.49
CA TYR A 248 -2.74 10.90 -6.62
C TYR A 248 -1.59 10.99 -7.61
N GLN A 249 -0.83 9.93 -7.81
CA GLN A 249 0.22 9.90 -8.83
C GLN A 249 -0.35 10.13 -10.24
N LEU A 250 -1.56 9.62 -10.51
CA LEU A 250 -2.26 9.86 -11.76
C LEU A 250 -2.91 11.25 -11.79
N THR A 251 -3.74 11.55 -10.77
CA THR A 251 -4.56 12.78 -10.78
C THR A 251 -3.73 14.05 -10.72
N LEU A 252 -2.69 14.08 -9.90
CA LEU A 252 -1.80 15.22 -9.79
C LEU A 252 -0.90 15.36 -11.02
N ALA A 253 -0.48 14.27 -11.66
CA ALA A 253 0.25 14.33 -12.92
C ALA A 253 -0.58 15.04 -13.99
N VAL A 254 -1.83 14.59 -14.18
CA VAL A 254 -2.74 15.18 -15.20
C VAL A 254 -3.10 16.63 -14.87
N LEU A 255 -3.36 16.95 -13.57
CA LEU A 255 -3.69 18.31 -13.16
C LEU A 255 -2.52 19.29 -13.33
N VAL A 256 -1.32 18.88 -12.93
CA VAL A 256 -0.12 19.73 -12.95
C VAL A 256 0.37 19.96 -14.38
N THR A 257 0.41 18.92 -15.21
CA THR A 257 0.91 19.04 -16.58
C THR A 257 -0.12 19.58 -17.58
N GLY A 258 -1.42 19.37 -17.32
CA GLY A 258 -2.52 19.87 -18.14
C GLY A 258 -2.95 21.27 -17.69
N PRO A 259 -4.00 21.44 -16.85
CA PRO A 259 -4.60 22.73 -16.54
C PRO A 259 -3.68 23.77 -15.88
N LEU A 260 -2.64 23.33 -15.18
CA LEU A 260 -1.65 24.22 -14.56
C LEU A 260 -0.43 24.48 -15.46
N ALA A 261 -0.32 23.78 -16.60
CA ALA A 261 0.74 23.92 -17.59
C ALA A 261 2.16 23.91 -16.98
N ALA A 262 2.35 23.14 -15.89
CA ALA A 262 3.60 23.08 -15.16
C ALA A 262 4.38 21.80 -15.55
N GLY A 263 5.71 21.89 -15.52
CA GLY A 263 6.58 20.79 -15.96
C GLY A 263 6.74 19.65 -14.94
N ALA A 264 7.52 18.65 -15.32
CA ALA A 264 7.83 17.46 -14.51
C ALA A 264 8.40 17.79 -13.11
N GLY A 265 9.22 18.85 -13.00
CA GLY A 265 9.76 19.33 -11.73
C GLY A 265 8.65 19.77 -10.76
N SER A 266 7.64 20.45 -11.26
CA SER A 266 6.48 20.89 -10.49
C SER A 266 5.64 19.72 -10.00
N PHE A 267 5.44 18.69 -10.83
CA PHE A 267 4.78 17.46 -10.41
C PHE A 267 5.57 16.73 -9.32
N SER A 268 6.89 16.66 -9.47
CA SER A 268 7.75 16.07 -8.45
C SER A 268 7.68 16.82 -7.11
N SER A 269 7.62 18.17 -7.15
CA SER A 269 7.45 18.98 -5.93
C SER A 269 6.11 18.70 -5.24
N VAL A 270 5.01 18.63 -5.98
CA VAL A 270 3.68 18.29 -5.44
C VAL A 270 3.69 16.85 -4.86
N SER A 271 4.31 15.91 -5.57
CA SER A 271 4.45 14.51 -5.10
C SER A 271 5.30 14.42 -3.82
N THR A 272 6.30 15.26 -3.68
CA THR A 272 7.11 15.38 -2.46
C THR A 272 6.28 15.91 -1.29
N VAL A 273 5.47 16.95 -1.50
CA VAL A 273 4.54 17.47 -0.48
C VAL A 273 3.55 16.38 -0.05
N LEU A 274 3.01 15.61 -1.00
CA LEU A 274 2.14 14.47 -0.74
C LEU A 274 2.86 13.41 0.13
N ALA A 275 4.12 13.09 -0.19
CA ALA A 275 4.90 12.09 0.56
C ALA A 275 5.20 12.56 2.00
N VAL A 276 5.58 13.83 2.18
CA VAL A 276 5.81 14.44 3.50
C VAL A 276 4.51 14.45 4.32
N GLY A 277 3.41 14.90 3.73
CA GLY A 277 2.10 14.89 4.37
C GLY A 277 1.68 13.48 4.81
N GLY A 278 1.87 12.48 3.94
CA GLY A 278 1.60 11.08 4.26
C GLY A 278 2.44 10.56 5.44
N MET A 279 3.72 10.94 5.53
CA MET A 279 4.58 10.57 6.67
C MET A 279 4.10 11.24 7.98
N ILE A 280 3.78 12.52 7.95
CA ILE A 280 3.22 13.24 9.11
C ILE A 280 1.91 12.57 9.55
N GLY A 281 1.03 12.26 8.60
CA GLY A 281 -0.22 11.56 8.87
C GLY A 281 -0.02 10.18 9.49
N ALA A 282 0.96 9.39 9.04
CA ALA A 282 1.27 8.10 9.63
C ALA A 282 1.73 8.20 11.09
N VAL A 283 2.52 9.23 11.43
CA VAL A 283 2.94 9.51 12.81
C VAL A 283 1.73 9.93 13.67
N LEU A 284 0.89 10.84 13.17
CA LEU A 284 -0.32 11.30 13.87
C LEU A 284 -1.33 10.17 14.08
N ALA A 285 -1.44 9.25 13.13
CA ALA A 285 -2.29 8.06 13.27
C ALA A 285 -1.90 7.18 14.45
N GLY A 286 -0.59 7.12 14.79
CA GLY A 286 -0.10 6.42 15.99
C GLY A 286 -0.63 7.00 17.31
N CYS A 287 -1.06 8.25 17.32
CA CYS A 287 -1.68 8.92 18.49
C CYS A 287 -3.15 8.56 18.68
N LEU A 288 -3.80 7.93 17.69
CA LEU A 288 -5.20 7.51 17.75
C LEU A 288 -5.35 6.24 18.60
N ARG A 289 -5.73 6.40 19.85
CA ARG A 289 -5.83 5.28 20.83
C ARG A 289 -6.91 4.23 20.50
N LYS A 290 -8.04 4.64 19.90
CA LYS A 290 -9.18 3.75 19.58
C LYS A 290 -9.88 4.23 18.30
N PRO A 291 -9.33 3.96 17.11
CA PRO A 291 -10.01 4.32 15.88
C PRO A 291 -11.33 3.53 15.75
N SER A 292 -12.33 4.15 15.12
CA SER A 292 -13.61 3.53 14.81
C SER A 292 -14.00 3.81 13.37
N VAL A 293 -14.96 3.04 12.82
CA VAL A 293 -15.47 3.27 11.46
C VAL A 293 -15.96 4.71 11.25
N LYS A 294 -16.50 5.34 12.33
CA LYS A 294 -16.90 6.76 12.27
C LYS A 294 -15.71 7.69 12.06
N HIS A 295 -14.60 7.47 12.76
CA HIS A 295 -13.38 8.26 12.56
C HIS A 295 -12.85 8.10 11.14
N VAL A 296 -12.83 6.86 10.61
CA VAL A 296 -12.43 6.60 9.22
C VAL A 296 -13.33 7.36 8.24
N ALA A 297 -14.64 7.33 8.45
CA ALA A 297 -15.61 8.02 7.60
C ALA A 297 -15.43 9.53 7.59
N VAL A 298 -15.27 10.15 8.78
CA VAL A 298 -15.06 11.61 8.89
C VAL A 298 -13.75 12.02 8.22
N LEU A 299 -12.68 11.28 8.46
CA LEU A 299 -11.38 11.55 7.83
C LEU A 299 -11.43 11.35 6.32
N ALA A 300 -12.05 10.26 5.84
CA ALA A 300 -12.22 10.02 4.40
C ALA A 300 -13.04 11.14 3.73
N ALA A 301 -14.12 11.59 4.36
CA ALA A 301 -14.92 12.71 3.87
C ALA A 301 -14.14 14.03 3.86
N ALA A 302 -13.37 14.31 4.94
CA ALA A 302 -12.53 15.51 5.00
C ALA A 302 -11.44 15.51 3.91
N GLY A 303 -10.75 14.37 3.73
CA GLY A 303 -9.76 14.20 2.65
C GLY A 303 -10.37 14.38 1.25
N ALA A 304 -11.57 13.81 1.05
CA ALA A 304 -12.29 13.92 -0.21
C ALA A 304 -12.78 15.35 -0.50
N LEU A 305 -13.18 16.11 0.51
CA LEU A 305 -13.51 17.54 0.37
C LEU A 305 -12.26 18.34 0.00
N LEU A 306 -11.13 18.09 0.66
CA LEU A 306 -9.85 18.72 0.30
C LEU A 306 -9.44 18.38 -1.14
N GLN A 307 -9.67 17.13 -1.58
CA GLN A 307 -9.44 16.71 -2.96
C GLN A 307 -10.33 17.49 -3.95
N ALA A 308 -11.62 17.63 -3.64
CA ALA A 308 -12.53 18.41 -4.49
C ALA A 308 -12.10 19.87 -4.58
N VAL A 309 -11.71 20.48 -3.46
CA VAL A 309 -11.17 21.85 -3.42
C VAL A 309 -9.83 21.95 -4.18
N ALA A 310 -8.97 20.94 -4.07
CA ALA A 310 -7.71 20.88 -4.83
C ALA A 310 -7.95 20.87 -6.36
N GLY A 311 -9.05 20.27 -6.81
CA GLY A 311 -9.49 20.34 -8.21
C GLY A 311 -9.79 21.77 -8.71
N LEU A 312 -10.15 22.67 -7.81
CA LEU A 312 -10.43 24.09 -8.11
C LEU A 312 -9.18 24.99 -8.04
N SER A 313 -8.01 24.45 -7.64
CA SER A 313 -6.80 25.24 -7.43
C SER A 313 -6.41 26.04 -8.69
N PRO A 314 -6.22 27.38 -8.56
CA PRO A 314 -5.83 28.23 -9.70
C PRO A 314 -4.33 28.24 -9.94
N SER A 315 -3.52 27.81 -8.96
CA SER A 315 -2.06 27.86 -9.03
C SER A 315 -1.42 26.64 -8.35
N LEU A 316 -0.16 26.38 -8.72
CA LEU A 316 0.65 25.30 -8.13
C LEU A 316 0.83 25.46 -6.61
N LEU A 317 1.03 26.70 -6.14
CA LEU A 317 1.21 26.96 -4.70
C LEU A 317 -0.03 26.61 -3.90
N ILE A 318 -1.22 27.01 -4.37
CA ILE A 318 -2.48 26.69 -3.73
C ILE A 318 -2.71 25.18 -3.75
N LEU A 319 -2.38 24.51 -4.87
CA LEU A 319 -2.45 23.06 -4.95
C LEU A 319 -1.56 22.39 -3.88
N MET A 320 -0.30 22.82 -3.73
CA MET A 320 0.61 22.29 -2.72
C MET A 320 0.07 22.50 -1.29
N LEU A 321 -0.47 23.66 -1.00
CA LEU A 321 -1.07 23.99 0.30
C LEU A 321 -2.29 23.11 0.62
N LEU A 322 -3.06 22.70 -0.39
CA LEU A 322 -4.21 21.80 -0.21
C LEU A 322 -3.81 20.33 -0.16
N VAL A 323 -2.81 19.93 -0.95
CA VAL A 323 -2.31 18.53 -0.99
C VAL A 323 -1.66 18.13 0.34
N ALA A 324 -1.00 19.05 1.03
CA ALA A 324 -0.35 18.76 2.32
C ALA A 324 -1.35 18.25 3.39
N PRO A 325 -2.41 18.97 3.78
CA PRO A 325 -3.39 18.49 4.75
C PRO A 325 -4.20 17.30 4.19
N MET A 326 -4.47 17.25 2.89
CA MET A 326 -5.14 16.13 2.25
C MET A 326 -4.37 14.83 2.48
N ALA A 327 -3.05 14.82 2.25
CA ALA A 327 -2.18 13.66 2.45
C ALA A 327 -2.11 13.23 3.91
N VAL A 328 -2.08 14.19 4.85
CA VAL A 328 -2.12 13.91 6.29
C VAL A 328 -3.40 13.20 6.67
N VAL A 329 -4.55 13.78 6.31
CA VAL A 329 -5.88 13.25 6.68
C VAL A 329 -6.09 11.86 6.07
N GLU A 330 -5.67 11.64 4.84
CA GLU A 330 -5.79 10.35 4.18
C GLU A 330 -4.93 9.29 4.84
N SER A 331 -3.68 9.59 5.15
CA SER A 331 -2.77 8.66 5.82
C SER A 331 -3.29 8.26 7.20
N VAL A 332 -3.87 9.23 7.95
CA VAL A 332 -4.54 8.95 9.24
C VAL A 332 -5.76 8.05 9.02
N SER A 333 -6.58 8.33 8.00
CA SER A 333 -7.78 7.52 7.66
C SER A 333 -7.41 6.08 7.30
N ASP A 334 -6.36 5.89 6.50
CA ASP A 334 -5.90 4.56 6.08
C ASP A 334 -5.38 3.73 7.25
N THR A 335 -4.55 4.33 8.08
CA THR A 335 -4.01 3.68 9.28
C THR A 335 -5.14 3.36 10.28
N ALA A 336 -6.09 4.28 10.46
CA ALA A 336 -7.27 4.05 11.30
C ALA A 336 -8.13 2.90 10.76
N GLY A 337 -8.37 2.85 9.44
CA GLY A 337 -9.12 1.78 8.77
C GLY A 337 -8.46 0.41 8.95
N THR A 338 -7.15 0.34 8.75
CA THR A 338 -6.36 -0.88 8.95
C THR A 338 -6.41 -1.36 10.40
N THR A 339 -6.34 -0.43 11.36
CA THR A 339 -6.44 -0.74 12.79
C THR A 339 -7.83 -1.28 13.15
N VAL A 340 -8.91 -0.66 12.67
CA VAL A 340 -10.28 -1.15 12.87
C VAL A 340 -10.43 -2.57 12.31
N LEU A 341 -9.92 -2.81 11.10
CA LEU A 341 -9.97 -4.12 10.45
C LEU A 341 -9.26 -5.21 11.26
N GLN A 342 -8.19 -4.85 11.97
CA GLN A 342 -7.43 -5.79 12.80
C GLN A 342 -8.03 -5.99 14.19
N THR A 343 -8.79 -5.05 14.70
CA THR A 343 -9.30 -5.06 16.09
C THR A 343 -10.78 -5.44 16.20
N GLU A 344 -11.60 -5.18 15.19
CA GLU A 344 -13.04 -5.48 15.20
C GLU A 344 -13.35 -6.99 15.13
N PRO A 345 -12.70 -7.82 14.28
CA PRO A 345 -12.99 -9.24 14.20
C PRO A 345 -12.45 -10.03 15.40
N PRO A 346 -13.20 -11.06 15.88
CA PRO A 346 -12.70 -11.99 16.87
C PRO A 346 -11.38 -12.65 16.42
N SER A 347 -10.52 -13.03 17.36
CA SER A 347 -9.19 -13.57 17.07
C SER A 347 -9.18 -14.73 16.06
N HIS A 348 -10.16 -15.67 16.19
CA HIS A 348 -10.29 -16.85 15.31
C HIS A 348 -10.75 -16.51 13.87
N MET A 349 -11.39 -15.37 13.64
CA MET A 349 -11.86 -14.93 12.31
C MET A 349 -10.93 -13.90 11.66
N ARG A 350 -10.01 -13.27 12.43
CA ARG A 350 -9.17 -12.14 11.98
C ARG A 350 -8.38 -12.45 10.71
N GLY A 351 -7.73 -13.61 10.63
CA GLY A 351 -6.96 -14.00 9.44
C GLY A 351 -7.82 -14.15 8.19
N ARG A 352 -9.05 -14.68 8.32
CA ARG A 352 -9.99 -14.88 7.22
C ARG A 352 -10.53 -13.53 6.71
N VAL A 353 -10.89 -12.64 7.65
CA VAL A 353 -11.35 -11.27 7.33
C VAL A 353 -10.25 -10.47 6.63
N LEU A 354 -9.01 -10.56 7.12
CA LEU A 354 -7.85 -9.91 6.48
C LEU A 354 -7.58 -10.48 5.07
N GLY A 355 -7.81 -11.77 4.84
CA GLY A 355 -7.71 -12.38 3.52
C GLY A 355 -8.73 -11.80 2.54
N VAL A 356 -10.00 -11.71 2.95
CA VAL A 356 -11.08 -11.09 2.14
C VAL A 356 -10.75 -9.63 1.84
N TRP A 357 -10.28 -8.88 2.84
CA TRP A 357 -9.87 -7.48 2.68
C TRP A 357 -8.74 -7.31 1.66
N ARG A 358 -7.70 -8.15 1.75
CA ARG A 358 -6.58 -8.10 0.79
C ARG A 358 -7.05 -8.32 -0.65
N SER A 359 -7.91 -9.31 -0.87
CA SER A 359 -8.47 -9.58 -2.20
C SER A 359 -9.27 -8.38 -2.70
N ALA A 360 -10.12 -7.78 -1.86
CA ALA A 360 -10.88 -6.58 -2.20
C ALA A 360 -9.97 -5.40 -2.52
N SER A 361 -8.94 -5.14 -1.67
CA SER A 361 -7.98 -4.05 -1.87
C SER A 361 -7.20 -4.18 -3.18
N THR A 362 -6.83 -5.42 -3.55
CA THR A 362 -6.16 -5.67 -4.83
C THR A 362 -7.11 -5.39 -6.01
N GLY A 363 -8.39 -5.77 -5.89
CA GLY A 363 -9.41 -5.47 -6.88
C GLY A 363 -9.62 -3.96 -7.06
N TRP A 364 -9.70 -3.20 -5.98
CA TRP A 364 -9.81 -1.73 -6.06
C TRP A 364 -8.58 -1.09 -6.69
N GLY A 365 -7.38 -1.60 -6.37
CA GLY A 365 -6.13 -1.13 -6.98
C GLY A 365 -6.05 -1.39 -8.48
N LEU A 366 -6.69 -2.47 -8.97
CA LEU A 366 -6.74 -2.81 -10.39
C LEU A 366 -7.76 -1.93 -11.14
N VAL A 367 -8.95 -1.73 -10.57
CA VAL A 367 -10.07 -1.05 -11.23
C VAL A 367 -9.98 0.47 -11.05
N GLY A 368 -9.43 0.94 -9.93
CA GLY A 368 -9.38 2.36 -9.57
C GLY A 368 -8.69 3.25 -10.60
N PRO A 369 -7.42 3.00 -10.96
CA PRO A 369 -6.68 3.87 -11.89
C PRO A 369 -7.33 4.01 -13.27
N PRO A 370 -7.82 2.92 -13.94
CA PRO A 370 -8.51 3.06 -15.22
C PRO A 370 -9.83 3.84 -15.12
N LEU A 371 -10.63 3.56 -14.08
CA LEU A 371 -11.90 4.27 -13.87
C LEU A 371 -11.67 5.75 -13.62
N LEU A 372 -10.70 6.09 -12.78
CA LEU A 372 -10.37 7.47 -12.50
C LEU A 372 -9.77 8.17 -13.73
N GLY A 373 -8.90 7.47 -14.47
CA GLY A 373 -8.35 7.98 -15.72
C GLY A 373 -9.45 8.26 -16.76
N ALA A 374 -10.40 7.34 -16.94
CA ALA A 374 -11.55 7.55 -17.80
C ALA A 374 -12.42 8.75 -17.32
N LEU A 375 -12.70 8.84 -16.01
CA LEU A 375 -13.40 9.99 -15.45
C LEU A 375 -12.70 11.31 -15.77
N MET A 376 -11.36 11.36 -15.66
CA MET A 376 -10.58 12.56 -15.98
C MET A 376 -10.57 12.87 -17.47
N GLU A 377 -10.70 11.88 -18.33
CA GLU A 377 -10.80 12.09 -19.79
C GLU A 377 -12.14 12.72 -20.17
N PHE A 378 -13.24 12.28 -19.54
CA PHE A 378 -14.59 12.83 -19.80
C PHE A 378 -14.84 14.17 -19.10
N ALA A 379 -14.47 14.31 -17.84
CA ALA A 379 -14.75 15.48 -17.01
C ALA A 379 -13.59 16.49 -16.94
N GLY A 380 -12.46 16.18 -17.58
CA GLY A 380 -11.21 16.91 -17.42
C GLY A 380 -10.52 16.63 -16.09
N ALA A 381 -9.25 17.05 -15.98
CA ALA A 381 -8.43 16.83 -14.78
C ALA A 381 -9.08 17.40 -13.49
N ARG A 382 -9.61 18.62 -13.58
CA ARG A 382 -10.29 19.30 -12.47
C ARG A 382 -11.60 18.62 -12.13
N GLY A 383 -12.41 18.30 -13.15
CA GLY A 383 -13.68 17.59 -12.98
C GLY A 383 -13.50 16.21 -12.34
N GLY A 384 -12.47 15.47 -12.74
CA GLY A 384 -12.16 14.16 -12.15
C GLY A 384 -11.89 14.22 -10.63
N LEU A 385 -11.15 15.23 -10.17
CA LEU A 385 -10.89 15.45 -8.74
C LEU A 385 -12.16 15.86 -7.99
N ILE A 386 -12.95 16.77 -8.55
CA ILE A 386 -14.18 17.28 -7.93
C ILE A 386 -15.23 16.16 -7.84
N VAL A 387 -15.53 15.51 -8.96
CA VAL A 387 -16.53 14.43 -9.02
C VAL A 387 -16.09 13.24 -8.16
N GLY A 388 -14.81 12.85 -8.23
CA GLY A 388 -14.27 11.79 -7.39
C GLY A 388 -14.37 12.11 -5.89
N GLY A 389 -13.99 13.33 -5.49
CA GLY A 389 -14.13 13.79 -4.09
C GLY A 389 -15.58 13.81 -3.62
N LEU A 390 -16.50 14.36 -4.40
CA LEU A 390 -17.93 14.39 -4.07
C LEU A 390 -18.54 12.98 -4.01
N ALA A 391 -18.15 12.07 -4.90
CA ALA A 391 -18.57 10.67 -4.87
C ALA A 391 -18.15 9.98 -3.56
N ILE A 392 -16.90 10.19 -3.12
CA ILE A 392 -16.42 9.67 -1.84
C ILE A 392 -17.24 10.22 -0.67
N VAL A 393 -17.52 11.53 -0.64
CA VAL A 393 -18.33 12.16 0.42
C VAL A 393 -19.74 11.58 0.43
N ALA A 394 -20.39 11.48 -0.73
CA ALA A 394 -21.76 10.97 -0.86
C ALA A 394 -21.86 9.51 -0.40
N VAL A 395 -20.97 8.64 -0.88
CA VAL A 395 -20.97 7.21 -0.51
C VAL A 395 -20.62 7.03 0.97
N THR A 396 -19.66 7.80 1.48
CA THR A 396 -19.29 7.76 2.91
C THR A 396 -20.44 8.21 3.80
N GLY A 397 -21.14 9.28 3.42
CA GLY A 397 -22.34 9.75 4.11
C GLY A 397 -23.47 8.72 4.10
N ALA A 398 -23.75 8.14 2.91
CA ALA A 398 -24.74 7.08 2.78
C ALA A 398 -24.42 5.83 3.62
N ALA A 399 -23.15 5.40 3.62
CA ALA A 399 -22.70 4.27 4.44
C ALA A 399 -22.89 4.52 5.94
N GLN A 400 -22.65 5.74 6.41
CA GLN A 400 -22.88 6.14 7.81
C GLN A 400 -24.38 6.17 8.17
N LEU A 401 -25.22 6.70 7.28
CA LEU A 401 -26.68 6.74 7.50
C LEU A 401 -27.27 5.33 7.55
N LEU A 402 -26.86 4.44 6.67
CA LEU A 402 -27.28 3.04 6.65
C LEU A 402 -26.85 2.29 7.92
N GLN A 403 -25.63 2.58 8.42
CA GLN A 403 -25.11 2.01 9.65
C GLN A 403 -25.92 2.45 10.89
N GLN A 404 -26.38 3.70 10.91
CA GLN A 404 -27.22 4.23 12.00
C GLN A 404 -28.62 3.64 11.98
N ARG A 405 -29.17 3.30 10.81
CA ARG A 405 -30.54 2.76 10.64
C ARG A 405 -30.63 1.26 10.84
N SER A 406 -29.52 0.50 10.82
CA SER A 406 -29.56 -0.96 10.96
C SER A 406 -29.91 -1.34 12.42
N PRO A 407 -30.98 -2.17 12.63
CA PRO A 407 -31.45 -2.57 13.97
C PRO A 407 -30.37 -3.34 14.78
N LEU A 408 -29.47 -4.02 14.09
CA LEU A 408 -28.34 -4.75 14.68
C LEU A 408 -27.30 -3.82 15.36
N ALA A 409 -27.27 -2.53 15.02
CA ALA A 409 -26.43 -1.55 15.71
C ALA A 409 -26.94 -1.22 17.14
N ARG A 410 -28.19 -1.50 17.42
CA ARG A 410 -28.84 -1.28 18.74
C ARG A 410 -28.64 -2.46 19.70
N LEU A 411 -28.30 -3.64 19.20
CA LEU A 411 -27.89 -4.80 20.00
C LEU A 411 -26.40 -4.71 20.32
N ARG A 412 -26.04 -3.74 21.17
CA ARG A 412 -24.76 -3.82 21.89
C ARG A 412 -24.80 -5.13 22.69
N PRO A 413 -23.81 -6.03 22.55
CA PRO A 413 -23.62 -7.05 23.56
C PRO A 413 -23.47 -6.29 24.88
N ARG A 414 -24.44 -6.50 25.77
CA ARG A 414 -24.36 -6.07 27.18
C ARG A 414 -23.02 -6.61 27.66
N ARG A 415 -22.09 -5.75 28.04
CA ARG A 415 -20.87 -6.19 28.69
C ARG A 415 -21.33 -7.12 29.80
N GLU A 416 -20.97 -8.38 29.73
CA GLU A 416 -21.09 -9.26 30.89
C GLU A 416 -20.38 -8.55 32.03
N PRO A 417 -21.05 -8.35 33.17
CA PRO A 417 -20.37 -7.84 34.34
C PRO A 417 -19.18 -8.75 34.60
N ALA A 418 -18.02 -8.15 34.85
CA ALA A 418 -16.83 -8.89 35.23
C ALA A 418 -17.24 -9.89 36.33
N PRO A 419 -16.81 -11.17 36.24
CA PRO A 419 -17.11 -12.13 37.29
C PRO A 419 -16.70 -11.48 38.62
N ALA A 420 -17.65 -11.42 39.56
CA ALA A 420 -17.41 -10.91 40.88
C ALA A 420 -16.16 -11.56 41.45
N ALA A 421 -15.20 -10.73 41.85
CA ALA A 421 -14.00 -11.23 42.50
C ALA A 421 -14.43 -12.21 43.55
N THR A 422 -14.11 -13.47 43.39
CA THR A 422 -14.30 -14.54 44.40
C THR A 422 -13.68 -13.98 45.66
N ALA A 423 -14.51 -13.78 46.71
CA ALA A 423 -14.07 -13.34 48.01
C ALA A 423 -12.91 -14.26 48.46
N ALA A 424 -11.84 -13.64 48.90
CA ALA A 424 -10.71 -14.39 49.47
C ALA A 424 -11.24 -15.28 50.62
N PRO A 425 -10.78 -16.52 50.74
CA PRO A 425 -11.17 -17.37 51.87
C PRO A 425 -10.72 -16.71 53.17
N GLU A 426 -11.66 -16.65 54.14
CA GLU A 426 -11.38 -16.20 55.49
C GLU A 426 -10.24 -17.02 56.08
N PRO A 427 -9.32 -16.42 56.85
CA PRO A 427 -8.26 -17.15 57.53
C PRO A 427 -8.88 -18.03 58.62
N GLU A 428 -8.54 -19.36 58.58
CA GLU A 428 -8.88 -20.32 59.65
C GLU A 428 -8.40 -19.80 61.01
N PRO A 429 -9.21 -19.93 62.06
CA PRO A 429 -8.80 -19.55 63.42
C PRO A 429 -7.72 -20.54 63.89
N ALA A 430 -6.59 -20.00 64.37
CA ALA A 430 -5.54 -20.71 65.01
C ALA A 430 -6.07 -21.41 66.28
N THR A 431 -6.12 -22.73 66.28
CA THR A 431 -6.31 -23.54 67.49
C THR A 431 -5.03 -23.56 68.27
N ALA A 432 -5.16 -23.20 69.57
CA ALA A 432 -4.11 -23.22 70.59
C ALA A 432 -3.64 -24.63 70.94
#